data_e2ff331eee5470ec128a71cf8d42593f
#
_entry.id   e2ff331eee5470ec128a71cf8d42593f
#
_cell.length_a   1.000
_cell.length_b   1.000
_cell.length_c   1.000
_cell.angle_alpha   90.00
_cell.angle_beta   90.00
_cell.angle_gamma   90.00
#
_symmetry.space_group_name_H-M   'P 1'
#
loop_
_entity.id
_entity.type
_entity.pdbx_description
1 polymer ?
#
loop_
_entity_poly.entity_id
_entity_poly.type
_entity_poly.pdbx_seq_one_letter_code
_entity_poly.pdbx_strand_id
1 'polypeptide(L)'
;AGGEWMEAVSDERLSLREWYHIAGVYEPGTGITLYINGKSAGTYESDADFEPAESADLLIGRHSIKARPSGTLRPHATAEIYTFFDGIVDEVYIMDRAVDKAEIDDYLTEFNPGSKSVLKERKLPAGRDGYGKFGAYYTSLKYYDAWDAQWRVDDHADVVVNFDDFPGRFVFWRGTSYIPHWVTGNGIWYNNEFTETWSETGCHEPMSDKRCQSSHVRIIENNPARIVVHWRYALLDNYYKISRVDSLTGWGDWCDEVYTIYPDGVGVRSVTLYSNQPKPPAEWHEGILVMGPGQRPEDILEPEALTLANMNGDTHTFSWEHGIPSEADGDGFVHVPQEANIHLVNTKSAWKPFVIVSPESDPAWDIYSHELQPGVSIFPWWNHWPTAMNPCDGRNAQHSDRASHSSLSHCFWNAWRETPGSVTKLMLNGLTPLSAGDLVPLAKSWSFPPKLTLVKNESVENNGYDPSERAYQIALTEKPSGSGLEFLLNGDPGSPINNPCIVVRNWGDVVPDIKVDGEKDQTGKTTRFGFRNSESGVDLIVWVKKDAETEVQISIEPATGIASR
;
A
#
# COMPACT_ATOMS: atom_id res chain seq x y z
N ALA A 1 -34.94 -2.89 32.23
CA ALA A 1 -35.68 -2.14 33.24
C ALA A 1 -35.23 -0.69 33.23
N GLY A 2 -36.14 0.25 33.18
CA GLY A 2 -35.79 1.68 33.17
C GLY A 2 -35.02 2.20 31.93
N GLY A 3 -34.96 1.45 30.82
CA GLY A 3 -34.25 1.84 29.59
C GLY A 3 -32.74 1.61 29.59
N GLU A 4 -32.18 0.95 30.58
CA GLU A 4 -30.77 0.55 30.60
C GLU A 4 -30.56 -0.79 29.87
N TRP A 5 -29.46 -0.86 29.11
CA TRP A 5 -29.03 -2.09 28.46
C TRP A 5 -28.31 -2.98 29.46
N MET A 6 -28.62 -4.29 29.41
CA MET A 6 -27.88 -5.33 30.11
C MET A 6 -27.04 -6.11 29.12
N GLU A 7 -25.76 -6.23 29.36
CA GLU A 7 -24.81 -6.87 28.47
C GLU A 7 -23.88 -7.80 29.23
N ALA A 8 -23.91 -9.09 28.94
CA ALA A 8 -22.92 -10.05 29.41
C ALA A 8 -21.87 -10.27 28.32
N VAL A 9 -20.62 -10.00 28.64
CA VAL A 9 -19.48 -10.06 27.73
C VAL A 9 -18.51 -11.14 28.20
N SER A 10 -17.98 -11.90 27.25
CA SER A 10 -16.94 -12.89 27.55
C SER A 10 -15.58 -12.23 27.77
N ASP A 11 -14.88 -12.64 28.81
CA ASP A 11 -13.50 -12.27 29.07
C ASP A 11 -12.50 -12.95 28.10
N GLU A 12 -12.91 -14.10 27.52
CA GLU A 12 -12.11 -14.83 26.56
C GLU A 12 -12.54 -14.49 25.13
N ARG A 13 -11.55 -14.32 24.25
CA ARG A 13 -11.80 -14.15 22.82
C ARG A 13 -12.03 -15.50 22.14
N LEU A 14 -13.01 -15.56 21.25
CA LEU A 14 -13.23 -16.73 20.40
C LEU A 14 -12.13 -16.83 19.34
N SER A 15 -11.59 -18.04 19.15
CA SER A 15 -10.69 -18.32 18.03
C SER A 15 -11.41 -18.25 16.70
N LEU A 16 -10.74 -17.75 15.67
CA LEU A 16 -11.29 -17.69 14.33
C LEU A 16 -11.46 -19.09 13.74
N ARG A 17 -12.52 -19.27 12.92
CA ARG A 17 -12.80 -20.49 12.15
C ARG A 17 -13.02 -21.72 13.02
N GLU A 18 -13.53 -21.51 14.24
CA GLU A 18 -13.96 -22.56 15.13
C GLU A 18 -15.47 -22.46 15.37
N TRP A 19 -16.09 -23.60 15.62
CA TRP A 19 -17.47 -23.64 16.05
C TRP A 19 -17.57 -23.51 17.56
N TYR A 20 -18.57 -22.77 18.00
CA TYR A 20 -18.87 -22.57 19.41
C TYR A 20 -20.34 -22.79 19.67
N HIS A 21 -20.64 -23.49 20.73
CA HIS A 21 -21.98 -23.46 21.33
C HIS A 21 -22.05 -22.23 22.25
N ILE A 22 -23.01 -21.36 21.98
CA ILE A 22 -23.22 -20.13 22.76
C ILE A 22 -24.63 -20.15 23.33
N ALA A 23 -24.77 -19.93 24.65
CA ALA A 23 -26.04 -19.78 25.31
C ALA A 23 -26.06 -18.52 26.18
N GLY A 24 -27.08 -17.68 26.03
CA GLY A 24 -27.35 -16.54 26.90
C GLY A 24 -28.58 -16.86 27.75
N VAL A 25 -28.46 -16.85 29.06
CA VAL A 25 -29.56 -17.14 30.00
C VAL A 25 -29.82 -15.88 30.82
N TYR A 26 -31.04 -15.39 30.73
CA TYR A 26 -31.57 -14.37 31.62
C TYR A 26 -32.41 -15.03 32.73
N GLU A 27 -32.12 -14.68 33.99
CA GLU A 27 -32.87 -15.12 35.16
C GLU A 27 -33.33 -13.90 35.96
N PRO A 28 -34.65 -13.72 36.15
CA PRO A 28 -35.17 -12.59 36.92
C PRO A 28 -34.55 -12.50 38.31
N GLY A 29 -34.14 -11.31 38.71
CA GLY A 29 -33.47 -11.05 40.00
C GLY A 29 -32.02 -11.50 40.12
N THR A 30 -31.46 -12.10 39.05
CA THR A 30 -30.06 -12.52 39.00
C THR A 30 -29.30 -11.79 37.88
N GLY A 31 -29.92 -11.68 36.69
CA GLY A 31 -29.31 -11.01 35.54
C GLY A 31 -29.10 -11.92 34.34
N ILE A 32 -28.01 -11.71 33.61
CA ILE A 32 -27.65 -12.47 32.40
C ILE A 32 -26.37 -13.27 32.63
N THR A 33 -26.39 -14.53 32.25
CA THR A 33 -25.18 -15.37 32.18
C THR A 33 -24.93 -15.83 30.75
N LEU A 34 -23.71 -15.60 30.25
CA LEU A 34 -23.24 -16.08 28.97
C LEU A 34 -22.45 -17.38 29.16
N TYR A 35 -22.79 -18.40 28.39
CA TYR A 35 -22.06 -19.66 28.35
C TYR A 35 -21.43 -19.85 26.97
N ILE A 36 -20.18 -20.29 26.95
CA ILE A 36 -19.45 -20.69 25.76
C ILE A 36 -18.96 -22.12 25.94
N ASN A 37 -19.36 -23.00 25.03
CA ASN A 37 -19.07 -24.43 25.12
C ASN A 37 -19.41 -25.02 26.49
N GLY A 38 -20.57 -24.65 27.01
CA GLY A 38 -21.07 -25.12 28.31
C GLY A 38 -20.40 -24.49 29.55
N LYS A 39 -19.42 -23.61 29.40
CA LYS A 39 -18.76 -22.91 30.52
C LYS A 39 -19.30 -21.49 30.65
N SER A 40 -19.52 -21.02 31.87
CA SER A 40 -19.82 -19.61 32.10
C SER A 40 -18.62 -18.75 31.67
N ALA A 41 -18.89 -17.80 30.78
CA ALA A 41 -17.89 -16.98 30.13
C ALA A 41 -18.04 -15.48 30.41
N GLY A 42 -19.18 -15.07 30.97
CA GLY A 42 -19.47 -13.71 31.39
C GLY A 42 -20.81 -13.59 32.08
N THR A 43 -20.93 -12.65 33.01
CA THR A 43 -22.19 -12.40 33.76
C THR A 43 -22.46 -10.91 33.83
N TYR A 44 -23.75 -10.56 33.85
CA TYR A 44 -24.22 -9.23 34.16
C TYR A 44 -25.26 -9.36 35.27
N GLU A 45 -24.90 -8.95 36.50
CA GLU A 45 -25.79 -9.00 37.65
C GLU A 45 -26.81 -7.86 37.59
N SER A 46 -28.10 -8.17 37.74
CA SER A 46 -29.19 -7.20 37.78
C SER A 46 -30.39 -7.78 38.50
N ASP A 47 -31.00 -6.99 39.35
CA ASP A 47 -32.28 -7.30 39.99
C ASP A 47 -33.50 -6.78 39.20
N ALA A 48 -33.24 -6.19 38.02
CA ALA A 48 -34.29 -5.63 37.17
C ALA A 48 -35.09 -6.73 36.45
N ASP A 49 -36.36 -6.54 36.37
CA ASP A 49 -37.23 -7.39 35.60
C ASP A 49 -37.10 -7.11 34.09
N PHE A 50 -37.29 -8.16 33.30
CA PHE A 50 -37.32 -8.06 31.85
C PHE A 50 -38.63 -7.36 31.40
N GLU A 51 -38.51 -6.24 30.71
CA GLU A 51 -39.61 -5.57 30.07
C GLU A 51 -39.62 -5.92 28.56
N PRO A 52 -40.61 -6.67 28.05
CA PRO A 52 -40.69 -6.94 26.63
C PRO A 52 -40.90 -5.64 25.85
N ALA A 53 -40.11 -5.40 24.85
CA ALA A 53 -40.32 -4.29 23.92
C ALA A 53 -41.41 -4.73 22.90
N GLU A 54 -42.60 -4.12 22.97
CA GLU A 54 -43.77 -4.46 22.12
C GLU A 54 -43.53 -4.30 20.60
N SER A 55 -42.44 -3.65 20.19
CA SER A 55 -42.12 -3.30 18.79
C SER A 55 -40.70 -3.60 18.37
N ALA A 56 -39.96 -4.38 19.13
CA ALA A 56 -38.58 -4.72 18.77
C ALA A 56 -38.51 -6.09 18.06
N ASP A 57 -37.82 -6.11 16.92
CA ASP A 57 -37.48 -7.35 16.24
C ASP A 57 -36.39 -8.11 17.00
N LEU A 58 -36.50 -9.42 17.06
CA LEU A 58 -35.38 -10.26 17.44
C LEU A 58 -34.39 -10.32 16.29
N LEU A 59 -33.16 -9.93 16.56
CA LEU A 59 -32.10 -9.89 15.56
C LEU A 59 -31.01 -10.91 15.87
N ILE A 60 -30.68 -11.74 14.90
CA ILE A 60 -29.60 -12.73 14.96
C ILE A 60 -28.45 -12.24 14.07
N GLY A 61 -27.25 -12.19 14.63
CA GLY A 61 -26.06 -11.77 13.91
C GLY A 61 -25.93 -10.26 13.64
N ARG A 62 -26.83 -9.45 14.20
CA ARG A 62 -26.77 -7.99 14.07
C ARG A 62 -27.25 -7.30 15.35
N HIS A 63 -26.59 -6.25 15.76
CA HIS A 63 -27.06 -5.40 16.85
C HIS A 63 -28.22 -4.50 16.39
N SER A 64 -29.22 -4.27 17.24
CA SER A 64 -30.41 -3.47 16.93
C SER A 64 -30.17 -1.96 16.90
N ILE A 65 -29.15 -1.50 17.60
CA ILE A 65 -28.81 -0.08 17.75
C ILE A 65 -27.48 0.19 17.05
N LYS A 66 -27.41 1.35 16.41
CA LYS A 66 -26.13 1.89 15.99
C LYS A 66 -25.36 2.37 17.20
N ALA A 67 -24.14 1.93 17.33
CA ALA A 67 -23.22 2.36 18.36
C ALA A 67 -21.84 2.69 17.76
N ARG A 68 -21.11 3.55 18.44
CA ARG A 68 -19.71 3.76 18.09
C ARG A 68 -18.94 2.47 18.40
N PRO A 69 -18.12 1.96 17.47
CA PRO A 69 -17.35 0.76 17.72
C PRO A 69 -16.49 0.88 18.98
N SER A 70 -16.44 -0.19 19.77
CA SER A 70 -15.53 -0.26 20.92
C SER A 70 -14.08 -0.24 20.47
N GLY A 71 -13.18 0.29 21.30
CA GLY A 71 -11.76 0.42 20.98
C GLY A 71 -11.46 1.45 19.88
N THR A 72 -12.36 2.39 19.64
CA THR A 72 -12.18 3.47 18.68
C THR A 72 -11.08 4.42 19.13
N LEU A 73 -10.08 4.64 18.29
CA LEU A 73 -9.00 5.59 18.53
C LEU A 73 -9.27 6.95 17.90
N ARG A 74 -9.99 7.00 16.81
CA ARG A 74 -10.35 8.23 16.09
C ARG A 74 -11.83 8.56 16.30
N PRO A 75 -12.23 9.11 17.47
CA PRO A 75 -13.64 9.38 17.76
C PRO A 75 -14.26 10.43 16.85
N HIS A 76 -13.48 11.35 16.33
CA HIS A 76 -13.93 12.46 15.49
C HIS A 76 -14.28 12.01 14.09
N ALA A 77 -14.03 10.99 13.52
CA ALA A 77 -14.47 10.55 12.19
C ALA A 77 -15.10 9.16 12.21
N THR A 78 -15.35 8.61 13.40
CA THR A 78 -15.95 7.30 13.55
C THR A 78 -17.47 7.42 13.58
N ALA A 79 -18.12 6.92 12.54
CA ALA A 79 -19.56 6.86 12.47
C ALA A 79 -20.12 5.78 13.40
N GLU A 80 -21.31 6.02 13.98
CA GLU A 80 -22.08 4.98 14.63
C GLU A 80 -22.56 3.97 13.60
N ILE A 81 -22.37 2.69 13.89
CA ILE A 81 -22.68 1.59 12.99
C ILE A 81 -23.51 0.50 13.68
N TYR A 82 -24.19 -0.31 12.89
CA TYR A 82 -24.67 -1.60 13.37
C TYR A 82 -23.50 -2.59 13.42
N THR A 83 -23.31 -3.26 14.55
CA THR A 83 -22.36 -4.37 14.63
C THR A 83 -22.98 -5.61 14.03
N PHE A 84 -22.22 -6.31 13.19
CA PHE A 84 -22.62 -7.55 12.53
C PHE A 84 -21.66 -8.67 12.92
N PHE A 85 -22.23 -9.86 13.05
CA PHE A 85 -21.44 -11.08 13.18
C PHE A 85 -20.96 -11.52 11.79
N ASP A 86 -19.64 -11.70 11.63
CA ASP A 86 -19.02 -12.23 10.41
C ASP A 86 -18.71 -13.71 10.60
N GLY A 87 -19.69 -14.56 10.31
CA GLY A 87 -19.58 -16.01 10.51
C GLY A 87 -20.82 -16.76 10.05
N ILE A 88 -20.89 -18.02 10.43
CA ILE A 88 -22.04 -18.90 10.21
C ILE A 88 -22.75 -19.09 11.54
N VAL A 89 -24.07 -18.95 11.55
CA VAL A 89 -24.94 -19.26 12.67
C VAL A 89 -25.78 -20.45 12.27
N ASP A 90 -25.83 -21.45 13.13
CA ASP A 90 -26.58 -22.67 12.93
C ASP A 90 -27.31 -23.08 14.24
N GLU A 91 -28.36 -23.88 14.17
CA GLU A 91 -29.07 -24.43 15.30
C GLU A 91 -29.48 -23.40 16.37
N VAL A 92 -30.37 -22.45 16.00
CA VAL A 92 -30.82 -21.38 16.91
C VAL A 92 -32.05 -21.82 17.70
N TYR A 93 -31.97 -21.80 19.03
CA TYR A 93 -33.06 -22.08 19.95
C TYR A 93 -33.38 -20.86 20.81
N ILE A 94 -34.68 -20.61 21.02
CA ILE A 94 -35.16 -19.53 21.88
C ILE A 94 -36.17 -20.16 22.85
N MET A 95 -35.95 -19.94 24.13
CA MET A 95 -36.76 -20.45 25.21
C MET A 95 -37.46 -19.33 25.96
N ASP A 96 -38.65 -19.55 26.44
CA ASP A 96 -39.44 -18.62 27.26
C ASP A 96 -39.16 -18.75 28.77
N ARG A 97 -38.09 -19.46 29.13
CA ARG A 97 -37.60 -19.70 30.48
C ARG A 97 -36.10 -19.72 30.57
N ALA A 98 -35.58 -19.47 31.74
CA ALA A 98 -34.18 -19.75 32.00
C ALA A 98 -33.91 -21.26 31.90
N VAL A 99 -32.85 -21.65 31.20
CA VAL A 99 -32.35 -23.02 31.10
C VAL A 99 -31.25 -23.23 32.13
N ASP A 100 -31.19 -24.40 32.73
CA ASP A 100 -30.14 -24.70 33.67
C ASP A 100 -28.85 -25.23 32.99
N LYS A 101 -27.81 -25.35 33.79
CA LYS A 101 -26.51 -25.81 33.28
C LYS A 101 -26.55 -27.22 32.69
N ALA A 102 -27.39 -28.11 33.23
CA ALA A 102 -27.50 -29.50 32.76
C ALA A 102 -28.15 -29.54 31.36
N GLU A 103 -29.18 -28.72 31.14
CA GLU A 103 -29.79 -28.57 29.81
C GLU A 103 -28.80 -27.99 28.78
N ILE A 104 -27.98 -27.00 29.18
CA ILE A 104 -26.95 -26.46 28.30
C ILE A 104 -25.92 -27.53 27.91
N ASP A 105 -25.53 -28.38 28.83
CA ASP A 105 -24.61 -29.48 28.59
C ASP A 105 -25.23 -30.58 27.71
N ASP A 106 -26.53 -30.83 27.85
CA ASP A 106 -27.26 -31.76 27.00
C ASP A 106 -27.32 -31.26 25.56
N TYR A 107 -27.64 -29.98 25.33
CA TYR A 107 -27.55 -29.35 24.01
C TYR A 107 -26.16 -29.37 23.43
N LEU A 108 -25.12 -29.04 24.21
CA LEU A 108 -23.75 -29.12 23.77
C LEU A 108 -23.36 -30.56 23.35
N THR A 109 -23.87 -31.57 24.06
CA THR A 109 -23.60 -32.99 23.76
C THR A 109 -24.34 -33.43 22.48
N GLU A 110 -25.59 -32.98 22.29
CA GLU A 110 -26.39 -33.29 21.12
C GLU A 110 -25.84 -32.64 19.85
N PHE A 111 -25.50 -31.38 19.94
CA PHE A 111 -25.04 -30.55 18.79
C PHE A 111 -23.56 -30.31 18.81
N ASN A 112 -22.74 -31.17 19.42
CA ASN A 112 -21.31 -31.01 19.59
C ASN A 112 -20.67 -30.34 18.35
N PRO A 113 -20.29 -29.06 18.43
CA PRO A 113 -19.93 -28.27 17.25
C PRO A 113 -18.63 -28.74 16.57
N GLY A 114 -17.90 -29.67 17.18
CA GLY A 114 -16.55 -29.98 16.70
C GLY A 114 -15.61 -28.78 16.84
N SER A 115 -14.33 -29.02 16.81
CA SER A 115 -13.36 -27.96 17.10
C SER A 115 -13.00 -27.07 15.91
N LYS A 116 -13.34 -27.44 14.67
CA LYS A 116 -12.91 -26.67 13.47
C LYS A 116 -14.00 -26.58 12.43
N SER A 117 -14.16 -25.38 11.86
CA SER A 117 -15.05 -25.18 10.74
C SER A 117 -14.43 -25.66 9.43
N VAL A 118 -15.29 -25.92 8.44
CA VAL A 118 -14.87 -26.20 7.07
C VAL A 118 -14.57 -24.94 6.26
N LEU A 119 -14.66 -23.76 6.88
CA LEU A 119 -14.39 -22.49 6.22
C LEU A 119 -12.92 -22.40 5.81
N LYS A 120 -12.70 -22.03 4.56
CA LYS A 120 -11.36 -21.79 4.04
C LYS A 120 -10.77 -20.54 4.69
N GLU A 121 -9.48 -20.62 4.95
CA GLU A 121 -8.71 -19.44 5.35
C GLU A 121 -8.81 -18.35 4.27
N ARG A 122 -9.16 -17.14 4.68
CA ARG A 122 -9.13 -15.96 3.82
C ARG A 122 -7.68 -15.50 3.66
N LYS A 123 -7.29 -15.11 2.45
CA LYS A 123 -5.94 -14.60 2.15
C LYS A 123 -6.05 -13.36 1.29
N LEU A 124 -5.08 -12.45 1.42
CA LEU A 124 -4.93 -11.37 0.48
C LEU A 124 -4.78 -11.94 -0.95
N PRO A 125 -5.30 -11.24 -1.98
CA PRO A 125 -5.29 -11.78 -3.33
C PRO A 125 -3.86 -11.96 -3.84
N ALA A 126 -3.55 -13.15 -4.32
CA ALA A 126 -2.21 -13.49 -4.75
C ALA A 126 -1.83 -12.94 -6.15
N GLY A 127 -2.80 -12.73 -7.03
CA GLY A 127 -2.57 -12.50 -8.45
C GLY A 127 -2.16 -13.81 -9.15
N ARG A 128 -1.52 -13.70 -10.31
CA ARG A 128 -0.97 -14.88 -10.99
C ARG A 128 0.29 -15.35 -10.26
N ASP A 129 0.38 -16.65 -10.03
CA ASP A 129 1.56 -17.23 -9.40
C ASP A 129 2.78 -17.13 -10.32
N GLY A 130 3.93 -16.90 -9.70
CA GLY A 130 5.24 -17.14 -10.27
C GLY A 130 5.93 -15.94 -10.91
N TYR A 131 7.18 -16.22 -11.32
CA TYR A 131 7.99 -15.36 -12.13
C TYR A 131 7.31 -15.18 -13.49
N GLY A 132 6.88 -13.98 -13.77
CA GLY A 132 6.34 -13.63 -15.08
C GLY A 132 7.37 -12.92 -15.92
N LYS A 133 7.07 -12.76 -17.20
CA LYS A 133 7.79 -11.77 -18.00
C LYS A 133 7.51 -10.38 -17.40
N PHE A 134 8.52 -9.51 -17.31
CA PHE A 134 8.34 -8.13 -16.92
C PHE A 134 7.25 -7.46 -17.78
N GLY A 135 6.25 -6.92 -17.13
CA GLY A 135 5.09 -6.33 -17.80
C GLY A 135 3.92 -6.10 -16.86
N ALA A 136 3.01 -5.23 -17.27
CA ALA A 136 1.76 -4.95 -16.58
C ALA A 136 0.57 -5.61 -17.30
N TYR A 137 -0.44 -6.01 -16.53
CA TYR A 137 -1.67 -6.56 -17.08
C TYR A 137 -2.88 -6.19 -16.23
N TYR A 138 -4.04 -6.12 -16.89
CA TYR A 138 -5.31 -5.98 -16.22
C TYR A 138 -5.83 -7.35 -15.77
N THR A 139 -6.40 -7.40 -14.57
CA THR A 139 -6.95 -8.62 -13.99
C THR A 139 -8.11 -8.30 -13.04
N SER A 140 -8.72 -9.32 -12.46
CA SER A 140 -9.71 -9.18 -11.39
C SER A 140 -9.25 -10.00 -10.20
N LEU A 141 -8.65 -9.34 -9.23
CA LEU A 141 -8.19 -9.95 -7.99
C LEU A 141 -9.39 -10.26 -7.09
N LYS A 142 -9.41 -11.46 -6.53
CA LYS A 142 -10.48 -11.94 -5.66
C LYS A 142 -9.97 -12.05 -4.23
N TYR A 143 -10.80 -11.61 -3.29
CA TYR A 143 -10.54 -11.74 -1.87
C TYR A 143 -11.39 -12.87 -1.27
N TYR A 144 -12.69 -12.64 -1.09
CA TYR A 144 -13.67 -13.66 -0.78
C TYR A 144 -15.06 -13.23 -1.24
N ASP A 145 -15.94 -14.20 -1.52
CA ASP A 145 -17.16 -13.96 -2.30
C ASP A 145 -18.09 -12.88 -1.71
N ALA A 146 -18.32 -12.91 -0.40
CA ALA A 146 -19.22 -11.94 0.24
C ALA A 146 -18.65 -10.52 0.19
N TRP A 147 -17.35 -10.35 0.38
CA TRP A 147 -16.70 -9.06 0.31
C TRP A 147 -16.63 -8.55 -1.13
N ASP A 148 -16.24 -9.40 -2.08
CA ASP A 148 -16.19 -9.08 -3.50
C ASP A 148 -17.58 -8.66 -4.02
N ALA A 149 -18.65 -9.29 -3.54
CA ALA A 149 -20.02 -8.96 -3.91
C ALA A 149 -20.49 -7.60 -3.36
N GLN A 150 -20.08 -7.24 -2.14
CA GLN A 150 -20.48 -5.99 -1.50
C GLN A 150 -19.77 -4.75 -2.07
N TRP A 151 -18.50 -4.91 -2.43
CA TRP A 151 -17.63 -3.78 -2.75
C TRP A 151 -17.38 -3.61 -4.25
N ARG A 152 -17.95 -4.46 -5.08
CA ARG A 152 -17.92 -4.27 -6.53
C ARG A 152 -18.92 -3.19 -6.92
N VAL A 153 -18.38 -2.07 -7.37
CA VAL A 153 -19.18 -1.01 -7.98
C VAL A 153 -19.35 -1.29 -9.48
N ASP A 154 -18.29 -1.74 -10.12
CA ASP A 154 -18.24 -2.12 -11.53
C ASP A 154 -17.16 -3.19 -11.76
N ASP A 155 -17.10 -3.76 -12.97
CA ASP A 155 -16.04 -4.69 -13.39
C ASP A 155 -14.73 -3.97 -13.78
N HIS A 156 -14.37 -2.91 -13.07
CA HIS A 156 -13.09 -2.25 -13.24
C HIS A 156 -11.95 -3.21 -12.89
N ALA A 157 -11.00 -3.29 -13.80
CA ALA A 157 -9.88 -4.20 -13.64
C ALA A 157 -8.86 -3.66 -12.63
N ASP A 158 -8.29 -4.58 -11.87
CA ASP A 158 -7.06 -4.36 -11.11
C ASP A 158 -5.86 -4.35 -12.05
N VAL A 159 -4.75 -3.74 -11.62
CA VAL A 159 -3.48 -3.76 -12.36
C VAL A 159 -2.43 -4.48 -11.54
N VAL A 160 -1.68 -5.38 -12.20
CA VAL A 160 -0.54 -6.08 -11.62
C VAL A 160 0.66 -5.93 -12.54
N VAL A 161 1.80 -5.55 -11.96
CA VAL A 161 3.12 -5.55 -12.61
C VAL A 161 3.91 -6.74 -12.10
N ASN A 162 4.36 -7.62 -13.00
CA ASN A 162 5.23 -8.74 -12.72
C ASN A 162 6.68 -8.43 -13.10
N PHE A 163 7.60 -9.16 -12.47
CA PHE A 163 9.02 -9.09 -12.72
C PHE A 163 9.54 -10.47 -13.13
N ASP A 164 10.59 -10.51 -13.95
CA ASP A 164 11.19 -11.77 -14.45
C ASP A 164 12.41 -12.21 -13.63
N ASP A 165 13.06 -11.30 -12.91
CA ASP A 165 14.28 -11.59 -12.14
C ASP A 165 14.02 -11.85 -10.64
N PHE A 166 12.84 -11.54 -10.12
CA PHE A 166 12.47 -11.77 -8.72
C PHE A 166 10.96 -12.02 -8.53
N PRO A 167 10.56 -12.67 -7.44
CA PRO A 167 9.17 -13.11 -7.23
C PRO A 167 8.20 -11.99 -6.75
N GLY A 168 8.65 -10.74 -6.64
CA GLY A 168 7.83 -9.60 -6.23
C GLY A 168 6.83 -9.15 -7.30
N ARG A 169 5.86 -8.37 -6.87
CA ARG A 169 4.85 -7.75 -7.74
C ARG A 169 4.57 -6.33 -7.27
N PHE A 170 4.05 -5.51 -8.20
CA PHE A 170 3.47 -4.22 -7.82
C PHE A 170 1.99 -4.22 -8.22
N VAL A 171 1.11 -3.95 -7.26
CA VAL A 171 -0.32 -4.27 -7.36
C VAL A 171 -1.16 -3.06 -7.06
N PHE A 172 -2.10 -2.74 -7.97
CA PHE A 172 -3.17 -1.78 -7.76
C PHE A 172 -4.47 -2.56 -7.66
N TRP A 173 -4.95 -2.77 -6.45
CA TRP A 173 -6.13 -3.57 -6.19
C TRP A 173 -7.33 -2.69 -5.86
N ARG A 174 -8.44 -2.93 -6.55
CA ARG A 174 -9.71 -2.24 -6.29
C ARG A 174 -10.12 -2.34 -4.81
N GLY A 175 -9.85 -3.46 -4.16
CA GLY A 175 -10.16 -3.67 -2.75
C GLY A 175 -9.45 -2.73 -1.79
N THR A 176 -8.41 -2.07 -2.23
CA THR A 176 -7.68 -1.02 -1.52
C THR A 176 -7.82 0.33 -2.21
N SER A 177 -8.92 0.58 -2.93
CA SER A 177 -9.16 1.82 -3.70
C SER A 177 -8.03 2.12 -4.70
N TYR A 178 -7.40 1.06 -5.23
CA TYR A 178 -6.23 1.08 -6.11
C TYR A 178 -4.94 1.63 -5.49
N ILE A 179 -4.89 1.81 -4.16
CA ILE A 179 -3.63 2.15 -3.48
C ILE A 179 -2.57 1.12 -3.88
N PRO A 180 -1.42 1.58 -4.41
CA PRO A 180 -0.41 0.67 -4.95
C PRO A 180 0.40 -0.01 -3.85
N HIS A 181 0.60 -1.31 -4.02
CA HIS A 181 1.34 -2.14 -3.07
C HIS A 181 2.51 -2.85 -3.74
N TRP A 182 3.67 -2.80 -3.12
CA TRP A 182 4.73 -3.75 -3.34
C TRP A 182 4.41 -5.04 -2.59
N VAL A 183 4.34 -6.15 -3.30
CA VAL A 183 4.03 -7.47 -2.75
C VAL A 183 5.24 -8.35 -2.90
N THR A 184 5.78 -8.83 -1.78
CA THR A 184 6.95 -9.71 -1.74
C THR A 184 6.63 -11.11 -2.26
N GLY A 185 7.66 -11.91 -2.55
CA GLY A 185 7.50 -13.28 -3.05
C GLY A 185 6.74 -14.22 -2.10
N ASN A 186 6.78 -13.95 -0.80
CA ASN A 186 6.01 -14.67 0.22
C ASN A 186 4.70 -13.98 0.63
N GLY A 187 4.26 -12.98 -0.15
CA GLY A 187 2.93 -12.40 -0.03
C GLY A 187 2.76 -11.29 1.02
N ILE A 188 3.84 -10.66 1.46
CA ILE A 188 3.77 -9.48 2.35
C ILE A 188 3.46 -8.25 1.49
N TRP A 189 2.45 -7.49 1.86
CA TRP A 189 1.98 -6.29 1.19
C TRP A 189 2.47 -5.04 1.89
N TYR A 190 3.12 -4.16 1.15
CA TYR A 190 3.62 -2.87 1.63
C TYR A 190 3.21 -1.75 0.67
N ASN A 191 2.83 -0.60 1.20
CA ASN A 191 2.62 0.61 0.42
C ASN A 191 3.27 1.82 1.08
N ASN A 192 3.45 2.87 0.28
CA ASN A 192 4.00 4.16 0.70
C ASN A 192 2.88 5.16 0.96
N GLU A 193 1.71 4.65 1.33
CA GLU A 193 0.52 5.47 1.49
C GLU A 193 0.09 6.19 0.17
N PHE A 194 -0.59 7.28 0.34
CA PHE A 194 -1.20 8.17 -0.63
C PHE A 194 -1.05 9.62 -0.14
N THR A 195 -1.67 10.57 -0.80
CA THR A 195 -1.83 11.92 -0.24
C THR A 195 -3.13 11.99 0.55
N GLU A 196 -3.04 12.48 1.78
CA GLU A 196 -4.22 12.76 2.60
C GLU A 196 -4.19 14.18 3.20
N THR A 197 -5.36 14.64 3.62
CA THR A 197 -5.55 15.89 4.34
C THR A 197 -6.64 15.73 5.40
N TRP A 198 -6.85 16.74 6.23
CA TRP A 198 -7.77 16.66 7.36
C TRP A 198 -8.80 17.78 7.36
N SER A 199 -9.98 17.50 7.92
CA SER A 199 -11.02 18.46 8.23
C SER A 199 -11.72 18.07 9.54
N GLU A 200 -12.79 18.79 9.85
CA GLU A 200 -13.66 18.45 10.99
C GLU A 200 -14.32 17.07 10.87
N THR A 201 -14.45 16.55 9.65
CA THR A 201 -15.03 15.22 9.38
C THR A 201 -13.99 14.09 9.36
N GLY A 202 -12.72 14.39 9.61
CA GLY A 202 -11.61 13.42 9.68
C GLY A 202 -10.70 13.49 8.48
N CYS A 203 -10.04 12.38 8.18
CA CYS A 203 -9.15 12.25 7.02
C CYS A 203 -9.92 12.32 5.70
N HIS A 204 -9.34 13.01 4.74
CA HIS A 204 -9.76 13.04 3.35
C HIS A 204 -8.69 12.34 2.52
N GLU A 205 -9.01 11.15 2.02
CA GLU A 205 -8.04 10.17 1.54
C GLU A 205 -8.68 9.17 0.56
N PRO A 206 -7.94 8.55 -0.35
CA PRO A 206 -8.49 7.53 -1.26
C PRO A 206 -8.95 6.27 -0.51
N MET A 207 -8.40 5.99 0.67
CA MET A 207 -8.80 4.88 1.53
C MET A 207 -10.28 4.93 1.93
N SER A 208 -10.85 6.11 2.01
CA SER A 208 -12.28 6.34 2.29
C SER A 208 -13.19 6.03 1.09
N ASP A 209 -12.64 5.96 -0.13
CA ASP A 209 -13.38 5.60 -1.36
C ASP A 209 -13.57 4.08 -1.52
N LYS A 210 -14.33 3.48 -0.62
CA LYS A 210 -14.57 2.03 -0.61
C LYS A 210 -15.22 1.51 -1.90
N ARG A 211 -15.86 2.39 -2.68
CA ARG A 211 -16.57 2.03 -3.90
C ARG A 211 -15.81 2.39 -5.17
N CYS A 212 -14.60 2.92 -5.05
CA CYS A 212 -13.82 3.41 -6.19
C CYS A 212 -14.61 4.36 -7.11
N GLN A 213 -15.41 5.25 -6.52
CA GLN A 213 -16.19 6.26 -7.26
C GLN A 213 -15.29 7.36 -7.82
N SER A 214 -14.21 7.64 -7.12
CA SER A 214 -13.28 8.73 -7.43
C SER A 214 -11.84 8.22 -7.54
N SER A 215 -11.63 6.92 -7.72
CA SER A 215 -10.31 6.31 -7.89
C SER A 215 -10.24 5.56 -9.22
N HIS A 216 -9.20 5.84 -10.01
CA HIS A 216 -8.98 5.23 -11.32
C HIS A 216 -7.52 4.82 -11.49
N VAL A 217 -7.30 3.64 -12.05
CA VAL A 217 -5.96 3.17 -12.41
C VAL A 217 -5.92 2.75 -13.88
N ARG A 218 -4.81 3.06 -14.55
CA ARG A 218 -4.59 2.63 -15.94
C ARG A 218 -3.12 2.46 -16.26
N ILE A 219 -2.84 1.51 -17.14
CA ILE A 219 -1.51 1.31 -17.72
C ILE A 219 -1.31 2.34 -18.82
N ILE A 220 -0.28 3.17 -18.70
CA ILE A 220 0.09 4.21 -19.67
C ILE A 220 1.13 3.68 -20.66
N GLU A 221 2.17 3.00 -20.14
CA GLU A 221 3.21 2.35 -20.93
C GLU A 221 3.38 0.92 -20.45
N ASN A 222 3.62 0.01 -21.39
CA ASN A 222 3.85 -1.39 -21.08
C ASN A 222 4.81 -1.97 -22.12
N ASN A 223 6.08 -1.86 -21.88
CA ASN A 223 7.13 -2.37 -22.78
C ASN A 223 8.27 -3.04 -21.97
N PRO A 224 9.17 -3.78 -22.63
CA PRO A 224 10.24 -4.50 -21.92
C PRO A 224 11.22 -3.64 -21.14
N ALA A 225 11.35 -2.35 -21.46
CA ALA A 225 12.27 -1.42 -20.82
C ALA A 225 11.67 -0.76 -19.57
N ARG A 226 10.36 -0.47 -19.59
CA ARG A 226 9.66 0.12 -18.45
C ARG A 226 8.14 -0.04 -18.53
N ILE A 227 7.51 0.11 -17.38
CA ILE A 227 6.06 0.17 -17.21
C ILE A 227 5.72 1.54 -16.60
N VAL A 228 4.66 2.18 -17.09
CA VAL A 228 4.10 3.38 -16.48
C VAL A 228 2.64 3.13 -16.14
N VAL A 229 2.30 3.32 -14.87
CA VAL A 229 0.92 3.21 -14.37
C VAL A 229 0.51 4.54 -13.78
N HIS A 230 -0.67 5.00 -14.13
CA HIS A 230 -1.29 6.20 -13.59
C HIS A 230 -2.44 5.83 -12.65
N TRP A 231 -2.39 6.35 -11.44
CA TRP A 231 -3.46 6.28 -10.46
C TRP A 231 -3.94 7.70 -10.14
N ARG A 232 -5.25 7.93 -10.31
CA ARG A 232 -5.90 9.20 -9.99
C ARG A 232 -6.97 8.98 -8.94
N TYR A 233 -7.04 9.88 -7.97
CA TYR A 233 -8.04 9.80 -6.90
C TYR A 233 -8.41 11.19 -6.35
N ALA A 234 -9.62 11.28 -5.77
CA ALA A 234 -10.02 12.45 -4.99
C ALA A 234 -9.67 12.27 -3.52
N LEU A 235 -9.33 13.37 -2.84
CA LEU A 235 -9.23 13.39 -1.39
C LEU A 235 -10.63 13.56 -0.80
N LEU A 236 -11.23 12.49 -0.35
CA LEU A 236 -12.59 12.48 0.18
C LEU A 236 -12.69 11.86 1.57
N ASP A 237 -13.67 12.33 2.34
CA ASP A 237 -13.98 11.79 3.66
C ASP A 237 -14.88 10.55 3.58
N ASN A 238 -15.18 9.97 4.74
CA ASN A 238 -16.06 8.82 4.88
C ASN A 238 -17.51 9.06 4.44
N TYR A 239 -17.90 10.32 4.23
CA TYR A 239 -19.21 10.71 3.69
C TYR A 239 -19.16 10.98 2.19
N TYR A 240 -18.04 10.65 1.53
CA TYR A 240 -17.79 10.91 0.10
C TYR A 240 -17.77 12.39 -0.29
N LYS A 241 -17.41 13.26 0.66
CA LYS A 241 -17.22 14.68 0.38
C LYS A 241 -15.75 14.92 0.02
N ILE A 242 -15.53 15.48 -1.15
CA ILE A 242 -14.18 15.89 -1.60
C ILE A 242 -13.74 17.11 -0.79
N SER A 243 -12.45 17.12 -0.42
CA SER A 243 -11.82 18.24 0.30
C SER A 243 -11.76 19.50 -0.58
N ARG A 244 -11.95 20.67 0.03
CA ARG A 244 -11.72 22.02 -0.54
C ARG A 244 -12.42 22.25 -1.87
N VAL A 245 -13.67 21.81 -1.99
CA VAL A 245 -14.46 22.00 -3.21
C VAL A 245 -14.71 23.50 -3.44
N ASP A 246 -14.32 23.96 -4.63
CA ASP A 246 -14.67 25.29 -5.12
C ASP A 246 -16.14 25.33 -5.54
N SER A 247 -16.90 26.28 -5.00
CA SER A 247 -18.35 26.36 -5.17
C SER A 247 -18.78 26.72 -6.60
N LEU A 248 -17.88 27.29 -7.41
CA LEU A 248 -18.19 27.72 -8.78
C LEU A 248 -17.90 26.59 -9.78
N THR A 249 -16.79 25.89 -9.58
CA THR A 249 -16.32 24.86 -10.51
C THR A 249 -16.75 23.45 -10.13
N GLY A 250 -17.04 23.21 -8.86
CA GLY A 250 -17.30 21.88 -8.29
C GLY A 250 -16.04 21.02 -8.14
N TRP A 251 -14.84 21.54 -8.43
CA TRP A 251 -13.58 20.84 -8.25
C TRP A 251 -13.02 21.04 -6.85
N GLY A 252 -12.53 19.97 -6.26
CA GLY A 252 -11.82 19.96 -5.00
C GLY A 252 -10.41 19.41 -5.14
N ASP A 253 -9.90 18.79 -4.08
CA ASP A 253 -8.56 18.21 -4.07
C ASP A 253 -8.54 16.87 -4.80
N TRP A 254 -7.63 16.76 -5.75
CA TRP A 254 -7.37 15.56 -6.53
C TRP A 254 -5.88 15.29 -6.61
N CYS A 255 -5.52 14.00 -6.61
CA CYS A 255 -4.15 13.57 -6.84
C CYS A 255 -4.03 12.77 -8.13
N ASP A 256 -2.94 13.02 -8.85
CA ASP A 256 -2.42 12.15 -9.89
C ASP A 256 -1.11 11.54 -9.39
N GLU A 257 -1.02 10.22 -9.33
CA GLU A 257 0.21 9.51 -9.07
C GLU A 257 0.63 8.74 -10.32
N VAL A 258 1.84 8.99 -10.76
CA VAL A 258 2.46 8.29 -11.89
C VAL A 258 3.59 7.44 -11.35
N TYR A 259 3.51 6.15 -11.60
CA TYR A 259 4.53 5.16 -11.23
C TYR A 259 5.28 4.72 -12.47
N THR A 260 6.55 5.08 -12.55
CA THR A 260 7.46 4.63 -13.61
C THR A 260 8.32 3.50 -13.05
N ILE A 261 8.08 2.27 -13.49
CA ILE A 261 8.60 1.04 -12.90
C ILE A 261 9.57 0.38 -13.87
N TYR A 262 10.70 -0.07 -13.36
CA TYR A 262 11.78 -0.67 -14.12
C TYR A 262 12.00 -2.15 -13.81
N PRO A 263 12.66 -2.92 -14.72
CA PRO A 263 12.88 -4.35 -14.54
C PRO A 263 13.69 -4.73 -13.28
N ASP A 264 14.44 -3.79 -12.71
CA ASP A 264 15.22 -3.97 -11.47
C ASP A 264 14.36 -3.94 -10.19
N GLY A 265 13.04 -3.78 -10.29
CA GLY A 265 12.16 -3.71 -9.12
C GLY A 265 12.15 -2.34 -8.44
N VAL A 266 12.66 -1.32 -9.12
CA VAL A 266 12.66 0.08 -8.66
C VAL A 266 11.59 0.86 -9.41
N GLY A 267 10.77 1.59 -8.67
CA GLY A 267 9.76 2.51 -9.20
C GLY A 267 10.02 3.95 -8.77
N VAL A 268 9.70 4.91 -9.64
CA VAL A 268 9.55 6.31 -9.25
C VAL A 268 8.08 6.57 -8.98
N ARG A 269 7.73 7.07 -7.81
CA ARG A 269 6.45 7.66 -7.50
C ARG A 269 6.53 9.17 -7.74
N SER A 270 5.82 9.67 -8.72
CA SER A 270 5.58 11.11 -8.93
C SER A 270 4.15 11.43 -8.56
N VAL A 271 3.95 12.09 -7.43
CA VAL A 271 2.64 12.42 -6.89
C VAL A 271 2.37 13.91 -7.02
N THR A 272 1.25 14.28 -7.64
CA THR A 272 0.81 15.66 -7.81
C THR A 272 -0.56 15.87 -7.16
N LEU A 273 -0.61 16.73 -6.15
CA LEU A 273 -1.86 17.20 -5.56
C LEU A 273 -2.30 18.48 -6.28
N TYR A 274 -3.49 18.47 -6.82
CA TYR A 274 -4.21 19.65 -7.32
C TYR A 274 -5.17 20.14 -6.26
N SER A 275 -5.06 21.41 -5.89
CA SER A 275 -5.88 22.00 -4.85
C SER A 275 -6.23 23.46 -5.18
N ASN A 276 -7.40 23.89 -4.71
CA ASN A 276 -7.82 25.30 -4.76
C ASN A 276 -7.09 26.17 -3.73
N GLN A 277 -6.32 25.57 -2.82
CA GLN A 277 -5.50 26.28 -1.84
C GLN A 277 -4.02 26.14 -2.21
N PRO A 278 -3.26 27.23 -2.22
CA PRO A 278 -1.82 27.12 -2.31
C PRO A 278 -1.25 26.42 -1.08
N LYS A 279 -0.35 25.44 -1.28
CA LYS A 279 0.31 24.69 -0.20
C LYS A 279 -0.67 24.13 0.85
N PRO A 280 -1.65 23.33 0.45
CA PRO A 280 -2.57 22.72 1.40
C PRO A 280 -1.80 21.82 2.37
N PRO A 281 -2.15 21.84 3.68
CA PRO A 281 -1.60 20.87 4.59
C PRO A 281 -1.99 19.47 4.12
N ALA A 282 -1.01 18.62 3.90
CA ALA A 282 -1.24 17.25 3.44
C ALA A 282 -0.09 16.35 3.90
N GLU A 283 -0.41 15.13 4.21
CA GLU A 283 0.52 14.03 4.35
C GLU A 283 0.72 13.35 3.01
N TRP A 284 1.90 12.76 2.79
CA TRP A 284 2.31 12.28 1.48
C TRP A 284 2.94 10.89 1.53
N HIS A 285 3.30 10.44 2.72
CA HIS A 285 3.93 9.15 2.94
C HIS A 285 3.74 8.66 4.37
N GLU A 286 3.23 7.48 4.48
CA GLU A 286 3.25 6.62 5.65
C GLU A 286 3.72 5.22 5.22
N GLY A 287 4.65 4.65 5.97
CA GLY A 287 5.12 3.29 5.70
C GLY A 287 4.13 2.27 6.22
N ILE A 288 3.24 1.76 5.35
CA ILE A 288 2.12 0.89 5.73
C ILE A 288 2.37 -0.55 5.31
N LEU A 289 2.18 -1.48 6.25
CA LEU A 289 2.10 -2.92 5.99
C LEU A 289 0.67 -3.40 6.13
N VAL A 290 0.24 -4.23 5.19
CA VAL A 290 -1.08 -4.84 5.20
C VAL A 290 -0.95 -6.31 5.61
N MET A 291 -1.58 -6.66 6.74
CA MET A 291 -1.68 -8.02 7.21
C MET A 291 -2.90 -8.71 6.58
N GLY A 292 -2.73 -9.95 6.21
CA GLY A 292 -3.84 -10.80 5.82
C GLY A 292 -4.74 -11.15 7.01
N PRO A 293 -5.93 -11.70 6.74
CA PRO A 293 -6.84 -12.14 7.80
C PRO A 293 -6.18 -13.09 8.78
N GLY A 294 -6.28 -12.76 10.08
CA GLY A 294 -5.69 -13.55 11.17
C GLY A 294 -4.19 -13.36 11.39
N GLN A 295 -3.51 -12.57 10.56
CA GLN A 295 -2.10 -12.22 10.77
C GLN A 295 -1.97 -11.02 11.70
N ARG A 296 -0.86 -10.98 12.43
CA ARG A 296 -0.38 -9.84 13.22
C ARG A 296 0.83 -9.20 12.53
N PRO A 297 1.19 -7.98 12.90
CA PRO A 297 2.44 -7.38 12.42
C PRO A 297 3.67 -8.26 12.67
N GLU A 298 3.76 -8.93 13.84
CA GLU A 298 4.86 -9.82 14.20
C GLU A 298 5.00 -11.06 13.31
N ASP A 299 3.96 -11.43 12.57
CA ASP A 299 4.02 -12.55 11.61
C ASP A 299 4.80 -12.18 10.34
N ILE A 300 4.87 -10.89 10.01
CA ILE A 300 5.43 -10.37 8.75
C ILE A 300 6.60 -9.41 8.94
N LEU A 301 6.79 -8.86 10.13
CA LEU A 301 7.87 -7.92 10.48
C LEU A 301 8.88 -8.56 11.43
N GLU A 302 10.15 -8.19 11.26
CA GLU A 302 11.16 -8.40 12.30
C GLU A 302 10.95 -7.37 13.44
N PRO A 303 11.37 -7.67 14.70
CA PRO A 303 11.33 -6.66 15.77
C PRO A 303 12.10 -5.38 15.43
N GLU A 304 13.24 -5.51 14.77
CA GLU A 304 14.02 -4.41 14.18
C GLU A 304 13.42 -4.01 12.84
N ALA A 305 12.18 -3.47 12.87
CA ALA A 305 11.33 -3.37 11.70
C ALA A 305 11.75 -2.32 10.67
N LEU A 306 12.53 -1.32 11.07
CA LEU A 306 12.87 -0.19 10.20
C LEU A 306 14.34 0.17 10.30
N THR A 307 15.00 0.30 9.14
CA THR A 307 16.36 0.85 9.06
C THR A 307 16.37 2.10 8.20
N LEU A 308 16.89 3.19 8.75
CA LEU A 308 17.23 4.40 8.01
C LEU A 308 18.71 4.41 7.63
N ALA A 309 19.04 5.02 6.46
CA ALA A 309 20.40 5.30 6.06
C ALA A 309 20.51 6.69 5.42
N ASN A 310 21.72 7.25 5.41
CA ASN A 310 22.06 8.49 4.72
C ASN A 310 22.97 8.24 3.51
N MET A 311 23.31 9.30 2.78
CA MET A 311 24.16 9.23 1.57
C MET A 311 25.62 8.85 1.84
N ASN A 312 26.07 8.82 3.11
CA ASN A 312 27.39 8.35 3.52
C ASN A 312 27.39 6.84 3.83
N GLY A 313 26.22 6.21 3.91
CA GLY A 313 26.06 4.80 4.29
C GLY A 313 25.98 4.60 5.81
N ASP A 314 25.87 5.67 6.60
CA ASP A 314 25.57 5.55 8.02
C ASP A 314 24.15 5.03 8.17
N THR A 315 23.94 4.09 9.08
CA THR A 315 22.63 3.42 9.28
C THR A 315 22.19 3.46 10.73
N HIS A 316 20.89 3.51 10.96
CA HIS A 316 20.29 3.29 12.26
C HIS A 316 19.05 2.37 12.11
N THR A 317 18.90 1.40 13.00
CA THR A 317 17.78 0.45 12.98
C THR A 317 16.92 0.63 14.22
N PHE A 318 15.63 0.85 14.01
CA PHE A 318 14.63 1.03 15.07
C PHE A 318 14.01 -0.32 15.41
N SER A 319 13.89 -0.60 16.70
CA SER A 319 13.32 -1.84 17.24
C SER A 319 12.07 -1.58 18.06
N TRP A 320 11.03 -2.35 17.81
CA TRP A 320 9.79 -2.39 18.60
C TRP A 320 9.78 -3.53 19.63
N GLU A 321 10.89 -4.26 19.82
CA GLU A 321 10.94 -5.41 20.75
C GLU A 321 10.49 -5.06 22.18
N HIS A 322 10.73 -3.83 22.60
CA HIS A 322 10.37 -3.32 23.92
C HIS A 322 9.30 -2.23 23.91
N GLY A 323 8.53 -2.13 22.83
CA GLY A 323 7.55 -1.09 22.58
C GLY A 323 8.02 -0.04 21.57
N ILE A 324 7.46 1.16 21.62
CA ILE A 324 7.82 2.27 20.71
C ILE A 324 9.31 2.58 20.86
N PRO A 325 10.08 2.72 19.75
CA PRO A 325 11.48 3.12 19.81
C PRO A 325 11.69 4.41 20.59
N SER A 326 12.67 4.46 21.48
CA SER A 326 12.94 5.61 22.36
C SER A 326 13.34 6.88 21.60
N GLU A 327 13.87 6.72 20.39
CA GLU A 327 14.26 7.81 19.49
C GLU A 327 13.07 8.55 18.89
N ALA A 328 11.86 7.98 19.02
CA ALA A 328 10.62 8.60 18.59
C ALA A 328 10.05 9.61 19.60
N ASP A 329 10.68 9.76 20.77
CA ASP A 329 10.26 10.69 21.80
C ASP A 329 10.63 12.12 21.44
N GLY A 330 9.72 13.08 21.70
CA GLY A 330 9.97 14.51 21.54
C GLY A 330 9.04 15.16 20.52
N ASP A 331 9.60 15.79 19.50
CA ASP A 331 8.85 16.44 18.43
C ASP A 331 8.32 15.48 17.35
N GLY A 332 8.57 14.17 17.54
CA GLY A 332 8.19 13.10 16.61
C GLY A 332 9.24 12.80 15.54
N PHE A 333 10.16 13.73 15.27
CA PHE A 333 11.18 13.51 14.26
C PHE A 333 12.42 12.81 14.80
N VAL A 334 12.98 11.89 14.00
CA VAL A 334 14.23 11.20 14.32
C VAL A 334 15.39 11.80 13.54
N HIS A 335 16.54 11.93 14.20
CA HIS A 335 17.75 12.53 13.66
C HIS A 335 18.93 11.53 13.59
N VAL A 336 18.62 10.24 13.55
CA VAL A 336 19.61 9.17 13.49
C VAL A 336 19.30 8.19 12.34
N PRO A 337 20.22 8.03 11.39
CA PRO A 337 21.41 8.86 11.21
C PRO A 337 21.04 10.27 10.74
N GLN A 338 21.92 11.22 10.93
CA GLN A 338 21.71 12.58 10.40
C GLN A 338 21.50 12.56 8.89
N GLU A 339 20.61 13.42 8.37
CA GLU A 339 20.31 13.53 6.94
C GLU A 339 19.86 12.20 6.31
N ALA A 340 19.14 11.37 7.08
CA ALA A 340 18.60 10.12 6.58
C ALA A 340 17.65 10.37 5.41
N ASN A 341 17.87 9.66 4.30
CA ASN A 341 17.08 9.80 3.10
C ASN A 341 16.72 8.45 2.44
N ILE A 342 17.19 7.35 3.03
CA ILE A 342 16.95 5.97 2.63
C ILE A 342 16.23 5.25 3.77
N HIS A 343 15.15 4.58 3.46
CA HIS A 343 14.30 3.87 4.39
C HIS A 343 14.10 2.43 3.91
N LEU A 344 14.39 1.45 4.76
CA LEU A 344 14.22 0.03 4.48
C LEU A 344 13.34 -0.61 5.55
N VAL A 345 12.26 -1.27 5.12
CA VAL A 345 11.36 -2.00 6.01
C VAL A 345 11.81 -3.46 6.13
N ASN A 346 12.17 -3.88 7.34
CA ASN A 346 12.67 -5.22 7.63
C ASN A 346 11.51 -6.23 7.76
N THR A 347 10.87 -6.52 6.64
CA THR A 347 9.88 -7.59 6.56
C THR A 347 10.55 -8.96 6.62
N LYS A 348 9.81 -9.99 7.06
CA LYS A 348 10.23 -11.40 7.02
C LYS A 348 10.21 -11.95 5.61
N SER A 349 10.91 -11.27 4.72
CA SER A 349 11.08 -11.62 3.31
C SER A 349 12.51 -11.41 2.85
N ALA A 350 12.96 -12.19 1.88
CA ALA A 350 14.28 -12.01 1.26
C ALA A 350 14.36 -10.71 0.44
N TRP A 351 13.23 -10.23 -0.06
CA TRP A 351 13.11 -8.95 -0.75
C TRP A 351 12.29 -8.01 0.12
N LYS A 352 12.90 -6.89 0.50
CA LYS A 352 12.38 -5.92 1.46
C LYS A 352 11.92 -4.65 0.77
N PRO A 353 10.81 -4.04 1.21
CA PRO A 353 10.40 -2.73 0.72
C PRO A 353 11.37 -1.63 1.13
N PHE A 354 11.62 -0.70 0.22
CA PHE A 354 12.43 0.48 0.48
C PHE A 354 11.83 1.75 -0.12
N VAL A 355 12.24 2.88 0.44
CA VAL A 355 11.97 4.23 -0.05
C VAL A 355 13.26 5.03 -0.07
N ILE A 356 13.44 5.86 -1.10
CA ILE A 356 14.52 6.85 -1.17
C ILE A 356 13.91 8.19 -1.56
N VAL A 357 14.25 9.21 -0.79
CA VAL A 357 13.90 10.61 -1.07
C VAL A 357 15.18 11.36 -1.40
N SER A 358 15.14 12.30 -2.34
CA SER A 358 16.34 13.12 -2.63
C SER A 358 16.76 13.90 -1.40
N PRO A 359 18.05 13.89 -1.01
CA PRO A 359 18.53 14.67 0.13
C PRO A 359 18.35 16.18 -0.08
N GLU A 360 18.31 16.66 -1.34
CA GLU A 360 18.06 18.07 -1.66
C GLU A 360 16.63 18.52 -1.33
N SER A 361 15.70 17.58 -1.12
CA SER A 361 14.33 17.86 -0.70
C SER A 361 14.14 17.91 0.82
N ASP A 362 15.23 17.85 1.59
CA ASP A 362 15.24 17.98 3.05
C ASP A 362 14.27 17.00 3.75
N PRO A 363 14.50 15.67 3.62
CA PRO A 363 13.59 14.68 4.20
C PRO A 363 13.69 14.65 5.73
N ALA A 364 12.54 14.64 6.39
CA ALA A 364 12.40 14.44 7.82
C ALA A 364 11.53 13.20 8.09
N TRP A 365 12.02 12.31 8.95
CA TRP A 365 11.35 11.06 9.29
C TRP A 365 10.75 11.15 10.68
N ASP A 366 9.49 10.73 10.79
CA ASP A 366 8.79 10.48 12.02
C ASP A 366 8.58 8.97 12.18
N ILE A 367 8.97 8.41 13.32
CA ILE A 367 8.71 7.02 13.66
C ILE A 367 7.40 6.96 14.43
N TYR A 368 6.51 6.09 13.98
CA TYR A 368 5.16 6.03 14.50
C TYR A 368 5.16 5.72 16.01
N SER A 369 4.74 6.72 16.80
CA SER A 369 4.84 6.73 18.27
C SER A 369 3.51 6.46 18.99
N HIS A 370 2.43 6.12 18.27
CA HIS A 370 1.13 5.93 18.89
C HIS A 370 0.92 4.46 19.31
N GLU A 371 0.72 4.25 20.60
CA GLU A 371 0.21 2.98 21.11
C GLU A 371 -1.27 2.84 20.75
N LEU A 372 -1.57 2.01 19.77
CA LEU A 372 -2.93 1.86 19.29
C LEU A 372 -3.64 0.65 19.90
N GLN A 373 -2.89 -0.36 20.37
CA GLN A 373 -3.41 -1.52 21.08
C GLN A 373 -2.41 -2.11 22.08
N PRO A 374 -2.31 -1.57 23.27
CA PRO A 374 -1.46 -2.17 24.30
C PRO A 374 -1.76 -3.67 24.49
N GLY A 375 -0.72 -4.51 24.43
CA GLY A 375 -0.80 -5.94 24.70
C GLY A 375 -1.34 -6.84 23.58
N VAL A 376 -1.68 -6.30 22.41
CA VAL A 376 -2.11 -7.11 21.25
C VAL A 376 -0.97 -7.30 20.25
N SER A 377 -0.20 -6.26 19.99
CA SER A 377 0.98 -6.24 19.13
C SER A 377 2.00 -5.27 19.71
N ILE A 378 3.29 -5.53 19.46
CA ILE A 378 4.35 -4.57 19.76
C ILE A 378 4.37 -3.41 18.75
N PHE A 379 3.65 -3.54 17.64
CA PHE A 379 3.54 -2.54 16.60
C PHE A 379 2.20 -1.82 16.65
N PRO A 380 2.10 -0.58 16.14
CA PRO A 380 0.84 0.07 15.83
C PRO A 380 0.01 -0.78 14.88
N TRP A 381 -1.29 -0.97 15.14
CA TRP A 381 -2.10 -1.90 14.36
C TRP A 381 -3.59 -1.55 14.37
N TRP A 382 -4.21 -1.51 13.16
CA TRP A 382 -5.62 -1.20 12.95
C TRP A 382 -6.32 -2.17 12.03
N ASN A 383 -7.63 -2.28 12.18
CA ASN A 383 -8.46 -3.12 11.33
C ASN A 383 -9.46 -2.36 10.44
N HIS A 384 -9.37 -1.06 10.33
CA HIS A 384 -10.33 -0.28 9.56
C HIS A 384 -10.02 -0.25 8.05
N TRP A 385 -8.82 -0.59 7.65
CA TRP A 385 -8.38 -0.65 6.26
C TRP A 385 -7.58 -1.94 6.02
N PRO A 386 -7.64 -2.52 4.83
CA PRO A 386 -8.37 -2.12 3.62
C PRO A 386 -9.81 -2.59 3.56
N THR A 387 -10.26 -3.43 4.47
CA THR A 387 -11.52 -4.16 4.41
C THR A 387 -12.58 -3.70 5.41
N ALA A 388 -12.49 -2.45 5.89
CA ALA A 388 -13.51 -1.86 6.73
C ALA A 388 -14.87 -1.89 6.04
N MET A 389 -15.90 -2.38 6.75
CA MET A 389 -17.25 -2.55 6.21
C MET A 389 -18.04 -1.23 6.20
N ASN A 390 -17.57 -0.23 6.94
CA ASN A 390 -18.23 1.05 7.07
C ASN A 390 -17.27 2.17 6.74
N PRO A 391 -17.79 3.31 6.30
CA PRO A 391 -17.02 4.54 6.31
C PRO A 391 -16.47 4.73 7.71
N CYS A 392 -15.21 4.82 7.90
CA CYS A 392 -14.54 5.07 9.16
C CYS A 392 -15.05 4.24 10.36
N ASP A 393 -14.63 3.03 10.49
CA ASP A 393 -14.90 2.26 11.71
C ASP A 393 -13.87 2.54 12.82
N GLY A 394 -12.70 3.09 12.53
CA GLY A 394 -11.68 3.53 13.49
C GLY A 394 -11.29 2.48 14.55
N ARG A 395 -11.69 1.23 14.34
CA ARG A 395 -11.46 0.17 15.30
C ARG A 395 -10.05 -0.37 15.21
N ASN A 396 -9.58 -0.86 16.33
CA ASN A 396 -8.35 -1.60 16.41
C ASN A 396 -8.50 -3.01 15.83
N ALA A 397 -7.48 -3.51 15.17
CA ALA A 397 -7.42 -4.90 14.74
C ALA A 397 -7.34 -5.82 15.97
N GLN A 398 -8.30 -6.70 16.13
CA GLN A 398 -8.35 -7.65 17.23
C GLN A 398 -8.63 -9.04 16.69
N HIS A 399 -7.63 -9.71 16.10
CA HIS A 399 -7.75 -11.08 15.64
C HIS A 399 -8.97 -11.34 14.74
N SER A 400 -9.38 -10.35 13.95
CA SER A 400 -10.49 -10.52 13.02
C SER A 400 -10.08 -11.33 11.80
N ASP A 401 -11.02 -12.05 11.19
CA ASP A 401 -10.80 -12.74 9.91
C ASP A 401 -10.88 -11.74 8.73
N ARG A 402 -10.31 -10.56 8.90
CA ARG A 402 -10.21 -9.47 7.93
C ARG A 402 -8.77 -9.01 7.79
N ALA A 403 -8.44 -8.44 6.65
CA ALA A 403 -7.18 -7.75 6.51
C ALA A 403 -7.12 -6.52 7.43
N SER A 404 -5.93 -6.17 7.82
CA SER A 404 -5.63 -5.05 8.72
C SER A 404 -4.33 -4.38 8.28
N HIS A 405 -3.92 -3.30 8.93
CA HIS A 405 -2.66 -2.66 8.61
C HIS A 405 -1.90 -2.19 9.83
N SER A 406 -0.61 -2.02 9.66
CA SER A 406 0.31 -1.42 10.63
C SER A 406 1.09 -0.32 9.95
N SER A 407 1.32 0.77 10.66
CA SER A 407 2.11 1.92 10.21
C SER A 407 3.38 2.03 11.02
N LEU A 408 4.51 2.27 10.37
CA LEU A 408 5.82 2.31 11.02
C LEU A 408 6.42 3.72 11.09
N SER A 409 6.18 4.53 10.07
CA SER A 409 6.88 5.81 9.94
C SER A 409 6.17 6.73 8.96
N HIS A 410 6.40 8.03 9.10
CA HIS A 410 6.08 9.05 8.11
C HIS A 410 7.35 9.66 7.53
N CYS A 411 7.25 10.22 6.35
CA CYS A 411 8.28 11.05 5.77
C CYS A 411 7.68 12.37 5.26
N PHE A 412 8.34 13.44 5.64
CA PHE A 412 8.05 14.79 5.17
C PHE A 412 9.23 15.29 4.37
N TRP A 413 8.98 15.85 3.17
CA TRP A 413 10.03 16.42 2.32
C TRP A 413 9.48 17.54 1.46
N ASN A 414 10.35 18.40 0.95
CA ASN A 414 10.01 19.54 0.11
C ASN A 414 9.52 19.09 -1.27
N ALA A 415 8.69 19.91 -1.90
CA ALA A 415 8.20 19.66 -3.24
C ALA A 415 9.33 19.74 -4.29
N TRP A 416 9.27 18.83 -5.28
CA TRP A 416 10.09 18.92 -6.49
C TRP A 416 9.62 20.07 -7.41
N ARG A 417 8.29 20.26 -7.50
CA ARG A 417 7.69 21.33 -8.32
C ARG A 417 6.43 21.89 -7.65
N GLU A 418 6.28 23.20 -7.70
CA GLU A 418 5.08 23.90 -7.21
C GLU A 418 4.54 24.85 -8.28
N THR A 419 3.21 24.93 -8.38
CA THR A 419 2.48 25.93 -9.14
C THR A 419 1.37 26.52 -8.25
N PRO A 420 0.70 27.60 -8.65
CA PRO A 420 -0.42 28.16 -7.87
C PRO A 420 -1.56 27.16 -7.56
N GLY A 421 -1.71 26.10 -8.36
CA GLY A 421 -2.79 25.10 -8.19
C GLY A 421 -2.30 23.67 -8.01
N SER A 422 -1.01 23.42 -7.88
CA SER A 422 -0.50 22.06 -7.70
C SER A 422 0.84 21.99 -6.97
N VAL A 423 1.04 20.86 -6.28
CA VAL A 423 2.30 20.49 -5.64
C VAL A 423 2.69 19.10 -6.11
N THR A 424 3.92 18.93 -6.59
CA THR A 424 4.45 17.63 -7.01
C THR A 424 5.63 17.23 -6.15
N LYS A 425 5.60 15.99 -5.65
CA LYS A 425 6.69 15.36 -4.89
C LYS A 425 7.16 14.08 -5.56
N LEU A 426 8.42 13.72 -5.37
CA LEU A 426 9.04 12.53 -5.96
C LEU A 426 9.63 11.64 -4.87
N MET A 427 9.58 10.32 -5.09
CA MET A 427 10.35 9.34 -4.33
C MET A 427 10.66 8.11 -5.18
N LEU A 428 11.78 7.45 -4.91
CA LEU A 428 12.00 6.07 -5.34
C LEU A 428 11.39 5.12 -4.32
N ASN A 429 10.88 4.01 -4.81
CA ASN A 429 10.40 2.91 -3.99
C ASN A 429 10.57 1.58 -4.74
N GLY A 430 10.56 0.47 -4.01
CA GLY A 430 10.74 -0.83 -4.64
C GLY A 430 10.89 -1.96 -3.64
N LEU A 431 11.35 -3.10 -4.17
CA LEU A 431 11.78 -4.25 -3.40
C LEU A 431 13.26 -4.53 -3.64
N THR A 432 14.01 -4.82 -2.58
CA THR A 432 15.44 -5.08 -2.67
C THR A 432 15.88 -6.21 -1.73
N PRO A 433 16.88 -7.02 -2.11
CA PRO A 433 17.56 -7.94 -1.20
C PRO A 433 18.73 -7.27 -0.45
N LEU A 434 19.04 -6.00 -0.75
CA LEU A 434 20.15 -5.26 -0.20
C LEU A 434 19.85 -4.72 1.20
N SER A 435 20.88 -4.37 1.96
CA SER A 435 20.76 -3.57 3.16
C SER A 435 20.49 -2.10 2.84
N ALA A 436 20.04 -1.30 3.83
CA ALA A 436 19.80 0.13 3.63
C ALA A 436 21.06 0.89 3.19
N GLY A 437 22.23 0.55 3.75
CA GLY A 437 23.51 1.15 3.35
C GLY A 437 23.93 0.78 1.92
N ASP A 438 23.60 -0.42 1.44
CA ASP A 438 23.92 -0.85 0.08
C ASP A 438 23.03 -0.20 -1.00
N LEU A 439 21.97 0.53 -0.60
CA LEU A 439 21.14 1.34 -1.49
C LEU A 439 21.74 2.71 -1.82
N VAL A 440 22.81 3.10 -1.18
CA VAL A 440 23.48 4.40 -1.41
C VAL A 440 23.86 4.64 -2.88
N PRO A 441 24.42 3.67 -3.64
CA PRO A 441 24.70 3.88 -5.06
C PRO A 441 23.44 4.19 -5.88
N LEU A 442 22.31 3.51 -5.60
CA LEU A 442 21.02 3.81 -6.22
C LEU A 442 20.53 5.23 -5.86
N ALA A 443 20.60 5.60 -4.59
CA ALA A 443 20.21 6.91 -4.11
C ALA A 443 21.04 8.03 -4.75
N LYS A 444 22.36 7.85 -4.85
CA LYS A 444 23.27 8.79 -5.51
C LYS A 444 23.01 8.89 -7.00
N SER A 445 22.81 7.77 -7.70
CA SER A 445 22.58 7.76 -9.15
C SER A 445 21.29 8.49 -9.54
N TRP A 446 20.29 8.50 -8.66
CA TRP A 446 19.03 9.19 -8.89
C TRP A 446 19.07 10.66 -8.51
N SER A 447 19.67 10.99 -7.34
CA SER A 447 19.74 12.38 -6.84
C SER A 447 20.82 13.20 -7.51
N PHE A 448 21.95 12.55 -7.84
CA PHE A 448 23.13 13.14 -8.47
C PHE A 448 23.54 12.32 -9.70
N PRO A 449 22.73 12.32 -10.78
CA PRO A 449 22.94 11.43 -11.91
C PRO A 449 24.24 11.71 -12.63
N PRO A 450 24.94 10.68 -13.12
CA PRO A 450 26.12 10.84 -13.97
C PRO A 450 25.87 11.75 -15.16
N LYS A 451 26.82 12.58 -15.50
CA LYS A 451 26.71 13.47 -16.66
C LYS A 451 26.70 12.65 -17.95
N LEU A 452 25.69 12.86 -18.81
CA LEU A 452 25.65 12.33 -20.16
C LEU A 452 26.40 13.28 -21.10
N THR A 453 27.41 12.76 -21.79
CA THR A 453 28.21 13.50 -22.78
C THR A 453 28.02 12.85 -24.16
N LEU A 454 27.50 13.60 -25.11
CA LEU A 454 27.35 13.15 -26.49
C LEU A 454 28.70 13.09 -27.22
N VAL A 455 28.95 11.97 -27.94
CA VAL A 455 30.21 11.75 -28.68
C VAL A 455 30.06 12.10 -30.17
N LYS A 456 28.90 11.74 -30.78
CA LYS A 456 28.56 12.05 -32.19
C LYS A 456 27.15 12.65 -32.24
N ASN A 457 26.99 13.88 -32.80
CA ASN A 457 25.74 14.56 -32.53
C ASN A 457 25.46 15.85 -33.29
N GLU A 458 25.51 15.80 -34.61
CA GLU A 458 25.11 16.98 -35.40
C GLU A 458 23.59 17.26 -35.40
N SER A 459 22.76 16.28 -34.94
CA SER A 459 21.29 16.35 -34.95
C SER A 459 20.65 15.86 -33.66
N VAL A 460 21.29 16.13 -32.50
CA VAL A 460 20.87 15.60 -31.20
C VAL A 460 20.90 16.67 -30.12
N GLU A 461 19.81 16.79 -29.37
CA GLU A 461 19.72 17.63 -28.18
C GLU A 461 19.75 16.78 -26.91
N ASN A 462 20.63 17.11 -25.98
CA ASN A 462 20.64 16.52 -24.64
C ASN A 462 19.77 17.38 -23.72
N ASN A 463 18.62 16.88 -23.33
CA ASN A 463 17.68 17.57 -22.44
C ASN A 463 17.91 17.25 -20.95
N GLY A 464 18.99 16.54 -20.63
CA GLY A 464 19.39 16.24 -19.27
C GLY A 464 18.68 15.02 -18.68
N TYR A 465 18.68 14.94 -17.36
CA TYR A 465 18.07 13.86 -16.60
C TYR A 465 16.73 14.31 -16.01
N ASP A 466 15.72 13.48 -16.16
CA ASP A 466 14.41 13.68 -15.55
C ASP A 466 14.26 12.75 -14.34
N PRO A 467 14.30 13.26 -13.10
CA PRO A 467 14.16 12.43 -11.91
C PRO A 467 12.76 11.81 -11.77
N SER A 468 11.72 12.39 -12.36
CA SER A 468 10.37 11.84 -12.32
C SER A 468 10.20 10.60 -13.20
N GLU A 469 11.07 10.46 -14.19
CA GLU A 469 11.16 9.25 -15.04
C GLU A 469 12.38 8.39 -14.71
N ARG A 470 13.31 8.81 -13.83
CA ARG A 470 14.62 8.16 -13.61
C ARG A 470 15.34 7.91 -14.94
N ALA A 471 15.32 8.87 -15.85
CA ALA A 471 15.79 8.66 -17.20
C ALA A 471 16.48 9.90 -17.80
N TYR A 472 17.48 9.66 -18.63
CA TYR A 472 18.08 10.69 -19.49
C TYR A 472 17.16 10.97 -20.67
N GLN A 473 17.01 12.23 -21.05
CA GLN A 473 16.16 12.70 -22.12
C GLN A 473 17.03 13.22 -23.27
N ILE A 474 16.98 12.54 -24.38
CA ILE A 474 17.66 12.91 -25.63
C ILE A 474 16.60 13.16 -26.71
N ALA A 475 16.71 14.21 -27.49
CA ALA A 475 15.81 14.47 -28.61
C ALA A 475 16.58 14.47 -29.93
N LEU A 476 16.05 13.75 -30.93
CA LEU A 476 16.55 13.83 -32.30
C LEU A 476 15.87 14.98 -33.04
N THR A 477 16.65 15.90 -33.62
CA THR A 477 16.13 16.98 -34.48
C THR A 477 15.75 16.47 -35.87
N GLU A 478 16.36 15.34 -36.27
CA GLU A 478 16.04 14.61 -37.50
C GLU A 478 15.91 13.11 -37.19
N LYS A 479 15.14 12.38 -38.02
CA LYS A 479 15.04 10.93 -37.85
C LYS A 479 16.42 10.27 -38.03
N PRO A 480 16.71 9.17 -37.32
CA PRO A 480 18.03 8.54 -37.38
C PRO A 480 18.33 8.06 -38.80
N SER A 481 19.33 8.66 -39.41
CA SER A 481 19.84 8.31 -40.74
C SER A 481 21.21 7.68 -40.63
N GLY A 482 21.27 6.38 -40.35
CA GLY A 482 22.48 5.56 -40.52
C GLY A 482 23.67 5.78 -39.55
N SER A 483 23.80 6.92 -38.91
CA SER A 483 24.97 7.23 -38.05
C SER A 483 24.77 6.96 -36.55
N GLY A 484 23.52 6.67 -36.12
CA GLY A 484 23.22 6.32 -34.72
C GLY A 484 23.54 7.42 -33.69
N LEU A 485 23.36 7.06 -32.43
CA LEU A 485 23.71 7.85 -31.24
C LEU A 485 24.89 7.20 -30.54
N GLU A 486 25.82 8.01 -30.03
CA GLU A 486 26.91 7.54 -29.17
C GLU A 486 27.14 8.55 -28.05
N PHE A 487 27.13 8.10 -26.83
CA PHE A 487 27.32 8.94 -25.65
C PHE A 487 28.01 8.21 -24.52
N LEU A 488 28.56 8.96 -23.61
CA LEU A 488 29.22 8.52 -22.39
C LEU A 488 28.39 8.92 -21.19
N LEU A 489 28.20 7.99 -20.26
CA LEU A 489 27.78 8.29 -18.90
C LEU A 489 29.03 8.38 -18.02
N ASN A 490 29.31 9.56 -17.48
CA ASN A 490 30.53 9.82 -16.72
C ASN A 490 30.29 9.46 -15.25
N GLY A 491 30.37 8.17 -14.92
CA GLY A 491 30.20 7.68 -13.54
C GLY A 491 31.41 7.97 -12.66
N ASP A 492 31.15 8.25 -11.38
CA ASP A 492 32.12 8.34 -10.30
C ASP A 492 31.51 7.93 -8.96
N PRO A 493 32.25 7.81 -7.85
CA PRO A 493 31.69 7.43 -6.55
C PRO A 493 30.64 8.40 -5.97
N GLY A 494 30.61 9.65 -6.40
CA GLY A 494 29.62 10.65 -6.02
C GLY A 494 28.37 10.62 -6.91
N SER A 495 28.55 10.17 -8.15
CA SER A 495 27.53 10.04 -9.20
C SER A 495 27.64 8.68 -9.90
N PRO A 496 27.37 7.56 -9.22
CA PRO A 496 27.53 6.24 -9.80
C PRO A 496 26.45 5.97 -10.85
N ILE A 497 26.77 5.13 -11.81
CA ILE A 497 25.80 4.58 -12.76
C ILE A 497 25.07 3.42 -12.06
N ASN A 498 23.73 3.44 -12.06
CA ASN A 498 22.91 2.34 -11.56
C ASN A 498 21.71 2.17 -12.48
N ASN A 499 21.73 1.10 -13.28
CA ASN A 499 20.67 0.68 -14.19
C ASN A 499 20.03 1.86 -14.98
N PRO A 500 20.80 2.60 -15.80
CA PRO A 500 20.33 3.81 -16.44
C PRO A 500 19.23 3.54 -17.47
N CYS A 501 18.27 4.46 -17.54
CA CYS A 501 17.27 4.52 -18.61
C CYS A 501 17.51 5.75 -19.48
N ILE A 502 17.36 5.58 -20.80
CA ILE A 502 17.51 6.62 -21.80
C ILE A 502 16.23 6.67 -22.62
N VAL A 503 15.64 7.86 -22.73
CA VAL A 503 14.51 8.16 -23.62
C VAL A 503 15.03 8.96 -24.79
N VAL A 504 14.95 8.36 -25.98
CA VAL A 504 15.32 9.03 -27.25
C VAL A 504 14.06 9.47 -27.96
N ARG A 505 13.74 10.74 -27.87
CA ARG A 505 12.57 11.32 -28.51
C ARG A 505 12.73 11.39 -30.03
N ASN A 506 11.62 11.22 -30.75
CA ASN A 506 11.56 11.26 -32.20
C ASN A 506 12.45 10.22 -32.91
N TRP A 507 12.67 9.06 -32.26
CA TRP A 507 13.44 7.97 -32.85
C TRP A 507 12.75 7.33 -34.06
N GLY A 508 11.43 7.20 -34.03
CA GLY A 508 10.66 6.45 -35.00
C GLY A 508 10.46 4.98 -34.55
N ASP A 509 9.92 4.16 -35.42
CA ASP A 509 9.57 2.76 -35.17
C ASP A 509 10.66 1.76 -35.61
N VAL A 510 11.89 2.23 -35.78
CA VAL A 510 13.02 1.44 -36.21
C VAL A 510 13.63 0.68 -35.02
N VAL A 511 13.81 -0.62 -35.18
CA VAL A 511 14.46 -1.47 -34.17
C VAL A 511 15.90 -0.98 -33.91
N PRO A 512 16.30 -0.74 -32.65
CA PRO A 512 17.64 -0.30 -32.34
C PRO A 512 18.62 -1.49 -32.28
N ASP A 513 19.89 -1.24 -32.66
CA ASP A 513 21.06 -2.04 -32.28
C ASP A 513 21.80 -1.30 -31.17
N ILE A 514 21.84 -1.88 -29.96
CA ILE A 514 22.36 -1.22 -28.76
C ILE A 514 23.62 -1.96 -28.30
N LYS A 515 24.69 -1.19 -28.04
CA LYS A 515 25.92 -1.70 -27.47
C LYS A 515 26.28 -0.91 -26.21
N VAL A 516 26.78 -1.60 -25.21
CA VAL A 516 27.28 -1.04 -23.96
C VAL A 516 28.76 -1.43 -23.86
N ASP A 517 29.65 -0.46 -23.73
CA ASP A 517 31.10 -0.67 -23.76
C ASP A 517 31.57 -1.47 -25.00
N GLY A 518 30.92 -1.24 -26.15
CA GLY A 518 31.18 -1.91 -27.40
C GLY A 518 30.56 -3.33 -27.53
N GLU A 519 29.94 -3.86 -26.47
CA GLU A 519 29.34 -5.20 -26.47
C GLU A 519 27.82 -5.15 -26.63
N LYS A 520 27.28 -6.10 -27.40
CA LYS A 520 25.84 -6.27 -27.60
C LYS A 520 25.28 -7.37 -26.71
N ASP A 521 24.22 -7.08 -25.98
CA ASP A 521 23.47 -8.11 -25.26
C ASP A 521 22.70 -9.04 -26.23
N GLN A 522 23.12 -10.29 -26.29
CA GLN A 522 22.47 -11.31 -27.12
C GLN A 522 21.23 -11.93 -26.44
N THR A 523 21.05 -11.70 -25.14
CA THR A 523 20.00 -12.34 -24.34
C THR A 523 18.75 -11.47 -24.15
N GLY A 524 18.89 -10.15 -24.32
CA GLY A 524 17.86 -9.16 -24.01
C GLY A 524 17.58 -9.05 -22.51
N LYS A 525 18.50 -9.51 -21.64
CA LYS A 525 18.36 -9.45 -20.18
C LYS A 525 19.00 -8.23 -19.55
N THR A 526 20.15 -7.82 -20.12
CA THR A 526 20.92 -6.69 -19.61
C THR A 526 20.65 -5.40 -20.37
N THR A 527 20.10 -5.50 -21.57
CA THR A 527 19.69 -4.33 -22.36
C THR A 527 18.28 -4.58 -22.91
N ARG A 528 17.37 -3.71 -22.52
CA ARG A 528 15.96 -3.79 -22.93
C ARG A 528 15.53 -2.51 -23.61
N PHE A 529 14.64 -2.62 -24.59
CA PHE A 529 14.08 -1.45 -25.24
C PHE A 529 12.58 -1.58 -25.48
N GLY A 530 11.94 -0.46 -25.65
CA GLY A 530 10.53 -0.35 -26.01
C GLY A 530 10.26 0.96 -26.73
N PHE A 531 9.04 1.11 -27.22
CA PHE A 531 8.61 2.30 -27.92
C PHE A 531 7.42 2.94 -27.22
N ARG A 532 7.36 4.27 -27.27
CA ARG A 532 6.26 5.08 -26.78
C ARG A 532 5.81 6.03 -27.89
N ASN A 533 4.50 6.10 -28.13
CA ASN A 533 3.94 7.15 -28.97
C ASN A 533 3.89 8.46 -28.19
N SER A 534 4.37 9.54 -28.79
CA SER A 534 4.33 10.91 -28.25
C SER A 534 3.78 11.87 -29.29
N GLU A 535 3.53 13.11 -28.88
CA GLU A 535 3.08 14.16 -29.82
C GLU A 535 4.10 14.46 -30.94
N SER A 536 5.39 14.26 -30.65
CA SER A 536 6.47 14.47 -31.63
C SER A 536 6.76 13.25 -32.52
N GLY A 537 6.12 12.10 -32.27
CA GLY A 537 6.36 10.87 -33.02
C GLY A 537 6.49 9.64 -32.12
N VAL A 538 7.41 8.74 -32.49
CA VAL A 538 7.70 7.53 -31.71
C VAL A 538 9.02 7.71 -30.99
N ASP A 539 8.99 7.62 -29.66
CA ASP A 539 10.15 7.67 -28.81
C ASP A 539 10.67 6.24 -28.55
N LEU A 540 11.98 6.08 -28.49
CA LEU A 540 12.66 4.86 -28.07
C LEU A 540 13.02 4.99 -26.59
N ILE A 541 12.73 3.93 -25.81
CA ILE A 541 13.11 3.79 -24.41
C ILE A 541 14.11 2.67 -24.30
N VAL A 542 15.27 2.94 -23.73
CA VAL A 542 16.34 1.94 -23.52
C VAL A 542 16.64 1.88 -22.02
N TRP A 543 16.58 0.68 -21.45
CA TRP A 543 17.01 0.39 -20.09
C TRP A 543 18.21 -0.54 -20.11
N VAL A 544 19.24 -0.22 -19.34
CA VAL A 544 20.48 -1.00 -19.28
C VAL A 544 20.74 -1.46 -17.85
N LYS A 545 20.93 -2.77 -17.65
CA LYS A 545 21.35 -3.34 -16.36
C LYS A 545 22.86 -3.18 -16.23
N LYS A 546 23.31 -2.13 -15.57
CA LYS A 546 24.73 -1.79 -15.42
C LYS A 546 24.95 -0.96 -14.16
N ASP A 547 25.86 -1.44 -13.33
CA ASP A 547 26.38 -0.69 -12.18
C ASP A 547 27.84 -0.35 -12.43
N ALA A 548 28.23 0.93 -12.27
CA ALA A 548 29.61 1.37 -12.44
C ALA A 548 29.89 2.70 -11.72
N GLU A 549 31.11 2.85 -11.19
CA GLU A 549 31.66 4.10 -10.69
C GLU A 549 32.69 4.70 -11.66
N THR A 550 32.62 4.30 -12.91
CA THR A 550 33.47 4.75 -13.99
C THR A 550 32.64 5.04 -15.23
N GLU A 551 33.26 5.66 -16.22
CA GLU A 551 32.62 5.96 -17.49
C GLU A 551 32.08 4.68 -18.17
N VAL A 552 30.87 4.77 -18.74
CA VAL A 552 30.22 3.74 -19.55
C VAL A 552 29.81 4.34 -20.89
N GLN A 553 30.23 3.70 -21.98
CA GLN A 553 29.89 4.08 -23.36
C GLN A 553 28.63 3.35 -23.81
N ILE A 554 27.66 4.09 -24.34
CA ILE A 554 26.45 3.53 -24.94
C ILE A 554 26.31 4.00 -26.38
N SER A 555 26.11 3.06 -27.31
CA SER A 555 25.78 3.37 -28.69
C SER A 555 24.43 2.75 -29.09
N ILE A 556 23.62 3.51 -29.83
CA ILE A 556 22.30 3.10 -30.30
C ILE A 556 22.24 3.41 -31.79
N GLU A 557 22.16 2.38 -32.62
CA GLU A 557 22.13 2.50 -34.08
C GLU A 557 20.81 1.88 -34.62
N PRO A 558 20.25 2.37 -35.73
CA PRO A 558 19.19 1.65 -36.44
C PRO A 558 19.71 0.28 -36.88
N ALA A 559 18.98 -0.80 -36.55
CA ALA A 559 19.35 -2.15 -36.98
C ALA A 559 19.30 -2.27 -38.50
N THR A 560 20.40 -2.73 -39.10
CA THR A 560 20.47 -2.96 -40.55
C THR A 560 19.76 -4.25 -40.92
N GLY A 561 18.80 -4.21 -41.86
CA GLY A 561 18.22 -5.39 -42.49
C GLY A 561 16.90 -5.93 -41.92
N ILE A 562 16.25 -5.22 -41.00
CA ILE A 562 14.90 -5.55 -40.52
C ILE A 562 13.93 -4.47 -41.05
N ALA A 563 12.95 -4.91 -41.87
CA ALA A 563 11.88 -4.02 -42.33
C ALA A 563 11.10 -3.48 -41.10
N SER A 564 10.75 -2.20 -41.13
CA SER A 564 9.81 -1.57 -40.17
C SER A 564 8.57 -2.45 -39.98
N ARG A 565 8.15 -2.62 -38.76
CA ARG A 565 6.91 -3.32 -38.39
C ARG A 565 5.67 -2.58 -38.84
#